data_663460556bf6780019b613854ad3709d
#
_entry.id   663460556bf6780019b613854ad3709d
#
_cell.length_a   1.000
_cell.length_b   1.000
_cell.length_c   1.000
_cell.angle_alpha   90.00
_cell.angle_beta   90.00
_cell.angle_gamma   90.00
#
_symmetry.space_group_name_H-M   'P 1'
#
loop_
_entity.id
_entity.type
_entity.pdbx_description
1 polymer ?
#
loop_
_entity_poly.entity_id
_entity_poly.type
_entity_poly.pdbx_seq_one_letter_code
_entity_poly.pdbx_strand_id
1 'polypeptide(L)'
;RSGNAETLDRHAKPHWELAEEMDLIDFELGAKVTGAGFPFYKGKGAKLQRGLIQFFLQKADEAGYTEYIPPLMINAESGFGTGQLPDKEGQMYHVTADDLYLIPTAEVPATNIFRDVLLQENDLPKTLTAYTPCFRREAGSYGAHVRGLNRLHQFDKVEILRVEHPSKSYEALDGMVEHVKSILEELKLPYRILKLCTGDLGFTSALTYDFEVFST
;
A
#
# COMPACT_ATOMS: atom_id res chain seq x y z
N ARG A 1 10.32 -15.94 -9.53
CA ARG A 1 9.08 -15.89 -10.30
C ARG A 1 8.19 -17.04 -9.86
N SER A 2 6.94 -16.77 -9.62
CA SER A 2 5.90 -17.79 -9.37
C SER A 2 4.79 -17.63 -10.41
N GLY A 3 4.26 -18.76 -10.88
CA GLY A 3 3.29 -18.80 -11.97
C GLY A 3 3.89 -18.49 -13.35
N ASN A 4 3.14 -18.86 -14.39
CA ASN A 4 3.46 -18.46 -15.76
C ASN A 4 2.65 -17.20 -16.06
N ALA A 5 3.32 -16.08 -16.33
CA ALA A 5 2.66 -14.96 -16.98
C ALA A 5 2.16 -15.47 -18.34
N GLU A 6 0.85 -15.49 -18.51
CA GLU A 6 0.28 -15.77 -19.83
C GLU A 6 0.79 -14.71 -20.80
N THR A 7 1.15 -15.13 -22.02
CA THR A 7 1.43 -14.18 -23.07
C THR A 7 0.07 -13.57 -23.45
N LEU A 8 -0.13 -12.34 -23.01
CA LEU A 8 -1.36 -11.62 -23.31
C LEU A 8 -1.51 -11.44 -24.83
N ASP A 9 -2.70 -11.65 -25.32
CA ASP A 9 -3.03 -11.31 -26.73
C ASP A 9 -2.73 -9.81 -26.91
N ARG A 10 -2.13 -9.46 -28.08
CA ARG A 10 -1.91 -8.06 -28.48
C ARG A 10 -3.20 -7.23 -28.53
N HIS A 11 -4.35 -7.87 -28.52
CA HIS A 11 -5.67 -7.25 -28.46
C HIS A 11 -6.31 -7.30 -27.06
N ALA A 12 -5.57 -7.77 -26.04
CA ALA A 12 -6.04 -7.76 -24.66
C ALA A 12 -6.38 -6.32 -24.23
N LYS A 13 -7.57 -6.14 -23.70
CA LYS A 13 -8.01 -4.83 -23.23
C LYS A 13 -7.30 -4.47 -21.93
N PRO A 14 -6.87 -3.22 -21.76
CA PRO A 14 -6.29 -2.76 -20.51
C PRO A 14 -7.36 -2.71 -19.41
N HIS A 15 -6.91 -2.77 -18.16
CA HIS A 15 -7.79 -2.87 -17.00
C HIS A 15 -8.84 -1.74 -16.89
N TRP A 16 -8.54 -0.54 -17.34
CA TRP A 16 -9.50 0.58 -17.30
C TRP A 16 -10.67 0.39 -18.27
N GLU A 17 -10.44 -0.19 -19.47
CA GLU A 17 -11.51 -0.51 -20.40
C GLU A 17 -12.38 -1.65 -19.87
N LEU A 18 -11.76 -2.69 -19.29
CA LEU A 18 -12.48 -3.79 -18.64
C LEU A 18 -13.33 -3.29 -17.46
N ALA A 19 -12.79 -2.41 -16.64
CA ALA A 19 -13.49 -1.86 -15.48
C ALA A 19 -14.72 -1.03 -15.88
N GLU A 20 -14.62 -0.25 -16.98
CA GLU A 20 -15.74 0.51 -17.54
C GLU A 20 -16.79 -0.42 -18.18
N GLU A 21 -16.39 -1.35 -19.03
CA GLU A 21 -17.31 -2.31 -19.67
C GLU A 21 -18.08 -3.17 -18.67
N MET A 22 -17.43 -3.58 -17.61
CA MET A 22 -18.04 -4.38 -16.53
C MET A 22 -18.79 -3.54 -15.50
N ASP A 23 -18.82 -2.23 -15.67
CA ASP A 23 -19.46 -1.26 -14.78
C ASP A 23 -18.97 -1.34 -13.33
N LEU A 24 -17.64 -1.48 -13.16
CA LEU A 24 -17.00 -1.63 -11.84
C LEU A 24 -16.49 -0.30 -11.28
N ILE A 25 -15.97 0.56 -12.16
CA ILE A 25 -15.32 1.83 -11.79
C ILE A 25 -15.76 2.91 -12.78
N ASP A 26 -16.03 4.10 -12.24
CA ASP A 26 -16.39 5.28 -13.02
C ASP A 26 -15.29 6.34 -12.82
N PHE A 27 -14.38 6.43 -13.77
CA PHE A 27 -13.28 7.39 -13.73
C PHE A 27 -13.72 8.83 -14.00
N GLU A 28 -14.75 9.01 -14.87
CA GLU A 28 -15.28 10.33 -15.18
C GLU A 28 -16.01 10.94 -13.98
N LEU A 29 -16.77 10.13 -13.25
CA LEU A 29 -17.43 10.56 -12.03
C LEU A 29 -16.41 10.96 -10.94
N GLY A 30 -15.34 10.21 -10.81
CA GLY A 30 -14.23 10.56 -9.91
C GLY A 30 -13.57 11.88 -10.29
N ALA A 31 -13.28 12.08 -11.57
CA ALA A 31 -12.75 13.33 -12.10
C ALA A 31 -13.70 14.52 -11.87
N LYS A 32 -15.01 14.30 -12.01
CA LYS A 32 -16.06 15.32 -11.77
C LYS A 32 -16.13 15.73 -10.30
N VAL A 33 -16.03 14.78 -9.37
CA VAL A 33 -16.21 15.02 -7.93
C VAL A 33 -14.97 15.64 -7.29
N THR A 34 -13.77 15.16 -7.70
CA THR A 34 -12.52 15.56 -7.04
C THR A 34 -11.45 15.99 -8.05
N GLY A 35 -11.21 15.17 -9.07
CA GLY A 35 -10.15 15.36 -10.05
C GLY A 35 -9.65 14.03 -10.61
N ALA A 36 -8.77 14.08 -11.59
CA ALA A 36 -8.13 12.89 -12.14
C ALA A 36 -7.35 12.14 -11.05
N GLY A 37 -7.30 10.81 -11.11
CA GLY A 37 -6.62 9.98 -10.11
C GLY A 37 -7.43 9.68 -8.85
N PHE A 38 -8.74 9.98 -8.85
CA PHE A 38 -9.70 9.61 -7.81
C PHE A 38 -10.79 8.71 -8.41
N PRO A 39 -10.61 7.39 -8.44
CA PRO A 39 -11.59 6.48 -9.03
C PRO A 39 -12.87 6.39 -8.19
N PHE A 40 -14.00 6.19 -8.86
CA PHE A 40 -15.28 5.95 -8.21
C PHE A 40 -15.67 4.48 -8.38
N TYR A 41 -15.47 3.68 -7.35
CA TYR A 41 -15.92 2.27 -7.36
C TYR A 41 -17.43 2.19 -7.19
N LYS A 42 -18.10 1.39 -8.02
CA LYS A 42 -19.55 1.24 -7.96
C LYS A 42 -20.02 -0.21 -8.07
N GLY A 43 -21.20 -0.48 -7.56
CA GLY A 43 -21.86 -1.77 -7.71
C GLY A 43 -20.99 -2.97 -7.31
N LYS A 44 -20.68 -3.82 -8.28
CA LYS A 44 -19.81 -5.01 -8.08
C LYS A 44 -18.35 -4.62 -7.81
N GLY A 45 -17.87 -3.51 -8.39
CA GLY A 45 -16.51 -3.00 -8.13
C GLY A 45 -16.30 -2.61 -6.67
N ALA A 46 -17.25 -1.88 -6.07
CA ALA A 46 -17.21 -1.54 -4.66
C ALA A 46 -17.29 -2.78 -3.74
N LYS A 47 -18.06 -3.80 -4.14
CA LYS A 47 -18.11 -5.07 -3.40
C LYS A 47 -16.80 -5.84 -3.50
N LEU A 48 -16.18 -5.88 -4.68
CA LEU A 48 -14.89 -6.53 -4.90
C LEU A 48 -13.79 -5.86 -4.07
N GLN A 49 -13.70 -4.53 -4.12
CA GLN A 49 -12.74 -3.75 -3.34
C GLN A 49 -12.84 -4.07 -1.84
N ARG A 50 -14.05 -4.02 -1.31
CA ARG A 50 -14.30 -4.35 0.10
C ARG A 50 -14.01 -5.80 0.44
N GLY A 51 -14.30 -6.73 -0.50
CA GLY A 51 -13.99 -8.15 -0.35
C GLY A 51 -12.49 -8.42 -0.31
N LEU A 52 -11.69 -7.74 -1.14
CA LEU A 52 -10.22 -7.85 -1.11
C LEU A 52 -9.63 -7.28 0.18
N ILE A 53 -10.13 -6.15 0.66
CA ILE A 53 -9.71 -5.57 1.95
C ILE A 53 -9.95 -6.58 3.07
N GLN A 54 -11.16 -7.14 3.15
CA GLN A 54 -11.52 -8.13 4.16
C GLN A 54 -10.66 -9.39 4.07
N PHE A 55 -10.39 -9.87 2.87
CA PHE A 55 -9.52 -11.02 2.62
C PHE A 55 -8.10 -10.78 3.14
N PHE A 56 -7.50 -9.61 2.83
CA PHE A 56 -6.14 -9.28 3.30
C PHE A 56 -6.07 -9.15 4.82
N LEU A 57 -7.07 -8.52 5.44
CA LEU A 57 -7.15 -8.40 6.90
C LEU A 57 -7.29 -9.78 7.57
N GLN A 58 -8.13 -10.65 7.01
CA GLN A 58 -8.28 -12.02 7.50
C GLN A 58 -6.97 -12.81 7.39
N LYS A 59 -6.24 -12.68 6.28
CA LYS A 59 -4.93 -13.32 6.11
C LYS A 59 -3.89 -12.81 7.11
N ALA A 60 -3.91 -11.52 7.41
CA ALA A 60 -3.05 -10.94 8.43
C ALA A 60 -3.40 -11.47 9.84
N ASP A 61 -4.68 -11.55 10.19
CA ASP A 61 -5.15 -12.11 11.46
C ASP A 61 -4.74 -13.59 11.61
N GLU A 62 -4.95 -14.41 10.57
CA GLU A 62 -4.52 -15.82 10.53
C GLU A 62 -2.99 -15.98 10.70
N ALA A 63 -2.22 -14.97 10.27
CA ALA A 63 -0.75 -14.92 10.45
C ALA A 63 -0.31 -14.30 11.79
N GLY A 64 -1.25 -13.96 12.68
CA GLY A 64 -0.99 -13.43 14.03
C GLY A 64 -0.70 -11.94 14.10
N TYR A 65 -1.10 -11.15 13.09
CA TYR A 65 -1.05 -9.71 13.15
C TYR A 65 -2.26 -9.15 13.88
N THR A 66 -2.03 -8.23 14.83
CA THR A 66 -3.12 -7.53 15.52
C THR A 66 -3.62 -6.38 14.66
N GLU A 67 -4.92 -6.34 14.39
CA GLU A 67 -5.52 -5.27 13.60
C GLU A 67 -5.65 -3.96 14.40
N TYR A 68 -5.29 -2.84 13.76
CA TYR A 68 -5.47 -1.48 14.26
C TYR A 68 -6.23 -0.64 13.23
N ILE A 69 -7.04 0.27 13.69
CA ILE A 69 -7.69 1.31 12.87
C ILE A 69 -7.11 2.67 13.28
N PRO A 70 -6.05 3.12 12.59
CA PRO A 70 -5.38 4.37 12.92
C PRO A 70 -6.12 5.60 12.37
N PRO A 71 -5.83 6.81 12.89
CA PRO A 71 -6.28 8.04 12.28
C PRO A 71 -5.70 8.22 10.88
N LEU A 72 -6.46 8.89 10.00
CA LEU A 72 -6.03 9.17 8.61
C LEU A 72 -5.25 10.47 8.46
N MET A 73 -5.15 11.25 9.54
CA MET A 73 -4.34 12.46 9.60
C MET A 73 -3.29 12.31 10.68
N ILE A 74 -2.12 12.86 10.42
CA ILE A 74 -0.96 12.82 11.31
C ILE A 74 -0.41 14.22 11.52
N ASN A 75 0.24 14.44 12.65
CA ASN A 75 1.05 15.63 12.91
C ASN A 75 2.44 15.51 12.24
N ALA A 76 3.14 16.63 12.17
CA ALA A 76 4.47 16.69 11.56
C ALA A 76 5.48 15.73 12.23
N GLU A 77 5.45 15.58 13.56
CA GLU A 77 6.35 14.70 14.30
C GLU A 77 6.22 13.24 13.85
N SER A 78 4.99 12.78 13.59
CA SER A 78 4.74 11.43 13.06
C SER A 78 5.28 11.27 11.65
N GLY A 79 5.16 12.29 10.81
CA GLY A 79 5.72 12.30 9.46
C GLY A 79 7.26 12.27 9.46
N PHE A 80 7.89 12.97 10.38
CA PHE A 80 9.35 12.92 10.59
C PHE A 80 9.80 11.55 11.11
N GLY A 81 9.03 10.94 12.02
CA GLY A 81 9.37 9.66 12.64
C GLY A 81 9.51 8.49 11.65
N THR A 82 8.85 8.58 10.50
CA THR A 82 8.91 7.56 9.43
C THR A 82 9.54 8.05 8.12
N GLY A 83 10.12 9.27 8.14
CA GLY A 83 10.85 9.81 6.99
C GLY A 83 9.97 10.33 5.85
N GLN A 84 8.68 10.55 6.07
CA GLN A 84 7.79 11.19 5.10
C GLN A 84 8.01 12.71 5.06
N LEU A 85 8.45 13.28 6.14
CA LEU A 85 8.86 14.67 6.22
C LEU A 85 10.38 14.77 6.49
N PRO A 86 11.05 15.82 5.97
CA PRO A 86 10.51 16.89 5.15
C PRO A 86 10.13 16.38 3.75
N ASP A 87 8.93 16.77 3.28
CA ASP A 87 8.39 16.37 1.97
C ASP A 87 9.04 17.17 0.83
N LYS A 88 10.23 16.73 0.42
CA LYS A 88 11.01 17.40 -0.62
C LYS A 88 10.39 17.29 -2.02
N GLU A 89 9.58 16.27 -2.23
CA GLU A 89 8.97 15.96 -3.53
C GLU A 89 7.52 16.44 -3.64
N GLY A 90 6.96 16.98 -2.56
CA GLY A 90 5.59 17.49 -2.54
C GLY A 90 4.53 16.40 -2.65
N GLN A 91 4.77 15.22 -2.07
CA GLN A 91 3.87 14.07 -2.17
C GLN A 91 2.74 14.07 -1.13
N MET A 92 2.90 14.80 -0.04
CA MET A 92 1.94 14.83 1.07
C MET A 92 0.82 15.85 0.83
N TYR A 93 -0.41 15.44 1.11
CA TYR A 93 -1.53 16.38 1.27
C TYR A 93 -1.45 17.04 2.63
N HIS A 94 -1.32 18.35 2.68
CA HIS A 94 -1.23 19.15 3.90
C HIS A 94 -2.51 19.95 4.14
N VAL A 95 -3.13 19.75 5.29
CA VAL A 95 -4.27 20.52 5.78
C VAL A 95 -3.73 21.69 6.58
N THR A 96 -3.54 22.82 5.91
CA THR A 96 -2.84 23.99 6.45
C THR A 96 -3.54 24.66 7.63
N ALA A 97 -4.87 24.55 7.73
CA ALA A 97 -5.64 25.13 8.82
C ALA A 97 -5.34 24.53 10.18
N ASP A 98 -5.04 23.23 10.21
CA ASP A 98 -4.82 22.45 11.43
C ASP A 98 -3.39 21.94 11.56
N ASP A 99 -2.52 22.23 10.58
CA ASP A 99 -1.15 21.72 10.45
C ASP A 99 -1.06 20.19 10.53
N LEU A 100 -1.99 19.52 9.83
CA LEU A 100 -2.06 18.06 9.74
C LEU A 100 -1.82 17.60 8.32
N TYR A 101 -1.38 16.35 8.18
CA TYR A 101 -1.10 15.72 6.89
C TYR A 101 -1.97 14.48 6.71
N LEU A 102 -2.56 14.29 5.52
CA LEU A 102 -3.20 13.02 5.17
C LEU A 102 -2.13 11.94 5.00
N ILE A 103 -2.39 10.76 5.53
CA ILE A 103 -1.42 9.64 5.50
C ILE A 103 -1.20 9.12 4.08
N PRO A 104 0.05 8.89 3.65
CA PRO A 104 0.34 8.21 2.38
C PRO A 104 0.37 6.67 2.52
N THR A 105 0.35 6.18 3.75
CA THR A 105 0.42 4.77 4.15
C THR A 105 0.06 4.63 5.63
N ALA A 106 -0.57 3.51 6.00
CA ALA A 106 -0.81 3.16 7.40
C ALA A 106 0.47 2.92 8.19
N GLU A 107 1.60 2.67 7.53
CA GLU A 107 2.93 2.57 8.15
C GLU A 107 3.23 3.76 9.08
N VAL A 108 2.88 4.98 8.65
CA VAL A 108 3.16 6.18 9.42
C VAL A 108 2.49 6.17 10.80
N PRO A 109 1.16 6.11 10.92
CA PRO A 109 0.54 6.08 12.24
C PRO A 109 0.85 4.78 13.00
N ALA A 110 0.97 3.63 12.33
CA ALA A 110 1.24 2.35 13.00
C ALA A 110 2.65 2.29 13.62
N THR A 111 3.66 2.80 12.92
CA THR A 111 5.04 2.86 13.47
C THR A 111 5.12 3.84 14.64
N ASN A 112 4.40 4.97 14.56
CA ASN A 112 4.39 5.99 15.60
C ASN A 112 3.70 5.56 16.92
N ILE A 113 3.00 4.40 16.94
CA ILE A 113 2.55 3.78 18.21
C ILE A 113 3.72 3.57 19.16
N PHE A 114 4.91 3.30 18.62
CA PHE A 114 6.12 3.00 19.37
C PHE A 114 7.10 4.19 19.46
N ARG A 115 6.72 5.37 18.95
CA ARG A 115 7.54 6.58 19.10
C ARG A 115 7.66 6.93 20.58
N ASP A 116 8.89 7.19 21.04
CA ASP A 116 9.22 7.52 22.44
C ASP A 116 8.83 6.42 23.45
N VAL A 117 8.63 5.18 22.99
CA VAL A 117 8.34 4.02 23.83
C VAL A 117 9.59 3.14 23.94
N LEU A 118 10.00 2.84 25.18
CA LEU A 118 11.05 1.85 25.44
C LEU A 118 10.41 0.47 25.59
N LEU A 119 10.52 -0.35 24.54
CA LEU A 119 10.10 -1.75 24.59
C LEU A 119 11.14 -2.60 25.32
N GLN A 120 10.68 -3.52 26.14
CA GLN A 120 11.54 -4.56 26.74
C GLN A 120 11.67 -5.73 25.75
N GLU A 121 12.73 -6.54 25.91
CA GLU A 121 12.96 -7.70 25.03
C GLU A 121 11.76 -8.66 25.02
N ASN A 122 11.10 -8.85 26.16
CA ASN A 122 9.90 -9.70 26.27
C ASN A 122 8.64 -9.12 25.62
N ASP A 123 8.68 -7.84 25.22
CA ASP A 123 7.58 -7.21 24.49
C ASP A 123 7.58 -7.55 22.99
N LEU A 124 8.68 -8.08 22.49
CA LEU A 124 8.88 -8.39 21.09
C LEU A 124 8.54 -9.85 20.74
N PRO A 125 8.09 -10.15 19.51
CA PRO A 125 7.79 -9.18 18.46
C PRO A 125 6.45 -8.45 18.69
N LYS A 126 6.30 -7.24 18.12
CA LYS A 126 5.00 -6.59 17.90
C LYS A 126 4.62 -6.73 16.45
N THR A 127 3.48 -7.31 16.17
CA THR A 127 2.96 -7.53 14.81
C THR A 127 1.62 -6.83 14.66
N LEU A 128 1.52 -5.93 13.69
CA LEU A 128 0.35 -5.10 13.46
C LEU A 128 -0.09 -5.17 12.00
N THR A 129 -1.40 -5.08 11.79
CA THR A 129 -1.97 -4.82 10.47
C THR A 129 -2.95 -3.66 10.55
N ALA A 130 -3.08 -2.91 9.47
CA ALA A 130 -4.04 -1.84 9.38
C ALA A 130 -4.52 -1.67 7.95
N TYR A 131 -5.82 -1.51 7.77
CA TYR A 131 -6.41 -1.02 6.53
C TYR A 131 -6.64 0.48 6.62
N THR A 132 -6.18 1.22 5.61
CA THR A 132 -6.50 2.63 5.45
C THR A 132 -6.65 3.03 4.00
N PRO A 133 -7.54 4.00 3.68
CA PRO A 133 -7.33 4.86 2.53
C PRO A 133 -5.98 5.57 2.68
N CYS A 134 -5.26 5.72 1.58
CA CYS A 134 -3.96 6.38 1.52
C CYS A 134 -4.02 7.50 0.50
N PHE A 135 -3.27 8.58 0.73
CA PHE A 135 -3.33 9.79 -0.07
C PHE A 135 -1.93 10.21 -0.53
N ARG A 136 -1.74 10.32 -1.85
CA ARG A 136 -0.48 10.79 -2.43
C ARG A 136 -0.76 11.81 -3.51
N ARG A 137 0.00 12.90 -3.54
CA ARG A 137 -0.18 13.93 -4.58
C ARG A 137 0.30 13.47 -5.94
N GLU A 138 1.11 12.42 -6.00
CA GLU A 138 1.70 11.87 -7.24
C GLU A 138 2.33 12.98 -8.10
N ALA A 139 2.96 13.96 -7.44
CA ALA A 139 3.56 15.12 -8.09
C ALA A 139 4.61 14.70 -9.13
N GLY A 140 4.50 15.21 -10.34
CA GLY A 140 5.41 14.88 -11.45
C GLY A 140 5.04 13.61 -12.22
N SER A 141 3.96 12.91 -11.88
CA SER A 141 3.52 11.72 -12.63
C SER A 141 2.54 12.11 -13.74
N TYR A 142 2.95 11.93 -15.00
CA TYR A 142 2.14 12.26 -16.17
C TYR A 142 2.27 11.20 -17.27
N GLY A 143 1.24 11.10 -18.12
CA GLY A 143 1.27 10.28 -19.33
C GLY A 143 0.47 9.00 -19.27
N ALA A 144 0.59 8.16 -20.32
CA ALA A 144 -0.24 6.96 -20.49
C ALA A 144 -0.06 5.92 -19.37
N HIS A 145 1.12 5.86 -18.75
CA HIS A 145 1.45 4.92 -17.67
C HIS A 145 0.73 5.21 -16.34
N VAL A 146 0.09 6.38 -16.20
CA VAL A 146 -0.71 6.73 -15.00
C VAL A 146 -2.21 6.48 -15.20
N ARG A 147 -2.62 6.00 -16.38
CA ARG A 147 -4.03 5.77 -16.69
C ARG A 147 -4.62 4.62 -15.89
N GLY A 148 -5.92 4.71 -15.60
CA GLY A 148 -6.67 3.69 -14.86
C GLY A 148 -6.31 3.67 -13.38
N LEU A 149 -5.93 2.52 -12.85
CA LEU A 149 -5.58 2.30 -11.43
C LEU A 149 -4.07 2.31 -11.17
N ASN A 150 -3.23 2.60 -12.15
CA ASN A 150 -1.78 2.50 -12.01
C ASN A 150 -1.18 3.53 -11.04
N ARG A 151 -1.73 4.75 -11.03
CA ARG A 151 -1.31 5.84 -10.14
C ARG A 151 -2.53 6.63 -9.68
N LEU A 152 -2.78 6.61 -8.39
CA LEU A 152 -3.96 7.22 -7.79
C LEU A 152 -3.56 8.18 -6.68
N HIS A 153 -4.32 9.30 -6.59
CA HIS A 153 -4.21 10.23 -5.48
C HIS A 153 -4.82 9.70 -4.20
N GLN A 154 -5.80 8.81 -4.32
CA GLN A 154 -6.41 8.06 -3.23
C GLN A 154 -6.52 6.59 -3.61
N PHE A 155 -6.05 5.70 -2.75
CA PHE A 155 -6.13 4.26 -2.92
C PHE A 155 -6.23 3.56 -1.57
N ASP A 156 -6.71 2.32 -1.58
CA ASP A 156 -6.83 1.50 -0.38
C ASP A 156 -5.59 0.62 -0.19
N LYS A 157 -5.12 0.51 1.06
CA LYS A 157 -3.94 -0.31 1.39
C LYS A 157 -4.15 -1.03 2.71
N VAL A 158 -3.87 -2.33 2.70
CA VAL A 158 -3.69 -3.12 3.92
C VAL A 158 -2.20 -3.23 4.17
N GLU A 159 -1.78 -2.73 5.32
CA GLU A 159 -0.38 -2.68 5.75
C GLU A 159 -0.11 -3.78 6.78
N ILE A 160 1.06 -4.37 6.75
CA ILE A 160 1.61 -5.18 7.83
C ILE A 160 2.88 -4.55 8.36
N LEU A 161 3.04 -4.53 9.68
CA LEU A 161 4.19 -3.95 10.36
C LEU A 161 4.67 -4.91 11.43
N ARG A 162 5.99 -5.03 11.57
CA ARG A 162 6.61 -5.84 12.61
C ARG A 162 7.75 -5.06 13.28
N VAL A 163 7.68 -4.99 14.61
CA VAL A 163 8.80 -4.52 15.43
C VAL A 163 9.45 -5.74 16.04
N GLU A 164 10.74 -5.93 15.75
CA GLU A 164 11.46 -7.15 16.08
C GLU A 164 12.80 -6.83 16.74
N HIS A 165 13.36 -7.78 17.49
CA HIS A 165 14.71 -7.67 17.99
C HIS A 165 15.71 -7.55 16.83
N PRO A 166 16.70 -6.64 16.86
CA PRO A 166 17.62 -6.40 15.74
C PRO A 166 18.29 -7.65 15.17
N SER A 167 18.63 -8.62 16.02
CA SER A 167 19.26 -9.88 15.59
C SER A 167 18.36 -10.78 14.74
N LYS A 168 17.03 -10.55 14.75
CA LYS A 168 16.01 -11.33 14.02
C LYS A 168 15.36 -10.56 12.88
N SER A 169 15.79 -9.32 12.61
CA SER A 169 15.11 -8.44 11.65
C SER A 169 15.04 -8.99 10.23
N TYR A 170 16.10 -9.65 9.76
CA TYR A 170 16.10 -10.26 8.42
C TYR A 170 15.21 -11.51 8.35
N GLU A 171 15.22 -12.35 9.38
CA GLU A 171 14.31 -13.51 9.49
C GLU A 171 12.84 -13.04 9.51
N ALA A 172 12.57 -11.95 10.24
CA ALA A 172 11.26 -11.32 10.28
C ALA A 172 10.82 -10.82 8.90
N LEU A 173 11.74 -10.18 8.16
CA LEU A 173 11.46 -9.74 6.78
C LEU A 173 11.16 -10.92 5.86
N ASP A 174 11.93 -12.01 5.95
CA ASP A 174 11.68 -13.23 5.17
C ASP A 174 10.28 -13.79 5.47
N GLY A 175 9.86 -13.81 6.73
CA GLY A 175 8.51 -14.21 7.13
C GLY A 175 7.41 -13.31 6.54
N MET A 176 7.63 -12.00 6.49
CA MET A 176 6.72 -11.06 5.85
C MET A 176 6.65 -11.27 4.33
N VAL A 177 7.78 -11.57 3.69
CA VAL A 177 7.83 -11.91 2.26
C VAL A 177 7.01 -13.17 1.98
N GLU A 178 7.16 -14.24 2.80
CA GLU A 178 6.38 -15.48 2.64
C GLU A 178 4.87 -15.24 2.85
N HIS A 179 4.49 -14.37 3.79
CA HIS A 179 3.09 -13.97 3.98
C HIS A 179 2.51 -13.32 2.72
N VAL A 180 3.18 -12.35 2.12
CA VAL A 180 2.71 -11.69 0.88
C VAL A 180 2.65 -12.69 -0.29
N LYS A 181 3.63 -13.60 -0.40
CA LYS A 181 3.61 -14.69 -1.40
C LYS A 181 2.36 -15.54 -1.28
N SER A 182 2.01 -15.97 -0.06
CA SER A 182 0.85 -16.83 0.18
C SER A 182 -0.46 -16.16 -0.29
N ILE A 183 -0.59 -14.84 -0.09
CA ILE A 183 -1.73 -14.05 -0.56
C ILE A 183 -1.83 -14.07 -2.08
N LEU A 184 -0.73 -13.80 -2.78
CA LEU A 184 -0.70 -13.75 -4.24
C LEU A 184 -0.96 -15.14 -4.85
N GLU A 185 -0.44 -16.20 -4.23
CA GLU A 185 -0.66 -17.58 -4.65
C GLU A 185 -2.12 -18.03 -4.47
N GLU A 186 -2.76 -17.65 -3.36
CA GLU A 186 -4.19 -17.92 -3.13
C GLU A 186 -5.08 -17.17 -4.12
N LEU A 187 -4.71 -15.95 -4.49
CA LEU A 187 -5.36 -15.18 -5.56
C LEU A 187 -5.01 -15.69 -6.95
N LYS A 188 -4.08 -16.65 -7.08
CA LYS A 188 -3.60 -17.23 -8.36
C LYS A 188 -3.03 -16.17 -9.31
N LEU A 189 -2.42 -15.14 -8.75
CA LEU A 189 -1.79 -14.07 -9.52
C LEU A 189 -0.34 -14.45 -9.83
N PRO A 190 0.09 -14.44 -11.09
CA PRO A 190 1.50 -14.61 -11.43
C PRO A 190 2.29 -13.36 -11.01
N TYR A 191 3.41 -13.57 -10.34
CA TYR A 191 4.22 -12.48 -9.80
C TYR A 191 5.72 -12.75 -9.90
N ARG A 192 6.50 -11.71 -9.73
CA ARG A 192 7.94 -11.79 -9.46
C ARG A 192 8.29 -10.96 -8.24
N ILE A 193 9.36 -11.34 -7.56
CA ILE A 193 9.94 -10.59 -6.45
C ILE A 193 11.23 -9.95 -6.94
N LEU A 194 11.36 -8.66 -6.73
CA LEU A 194 12.56 -7.89 -6.98
C LEU A 194 13.23 -7.56 -5.64
N LYS A 195 14.52 -7.85 -5.54
CA LYS A 195 15.36 -7.26 -4.49
C LYS A 195 15.89 -5.95 -5.04
N LEU A 196 15.54 -4.85 -4.37
CA LEU A 196 15.94 -3.52 -4.84
C LEU A 196 17.45 -3.33 -4.76
N CYS A 197 18.00 -2.64 -5.75
CA CYS A 197 19.39 -2.19 -5.73
C CYS A 197 19.53 -0.94 -4.86
N THR A 198 20.76 -0.61 -4.50
CA THR A 198 21.04 0.53 -3.61
C THR A 198 20.59 1.88 -4.15
N GLY A 199 20.43 2.01 -5.48
CA GLY A 199 19.93 3.23 -6.12
C GLY A 199 18.42 3.45 -5.92
N ASP A 200 17.67 2.38 -5.64
CA ASP A 200 16.21 2.41 -5.45
C ASP A 200 15.79 2.28 -3.98
N LEU A 201 16.76 2.05 -3.07
CA LEU A 201 16.48 1.99 -1.65
C LEU A 201 16.14 3.38 -1.10
N GLY A 202 15.02 3.48 -0.38
CA GLY A 202 14.74 4.65 0.46
C GLY A 202 15.77 4.77 1.59
N PHE A 203 16.02 5.98 2.08
CA PHE A 203 17.01 6.23 3.12
C PHE A 203 16.71 5.58 4.49
N THR A 204 15.47 5.15 4.70
CA THR A 204 15.02 4.46 5.90
C THR A 204 15.16 2.93 5.81
N SER A 205 15.54 2.38 4.65
CA SER A 205 15.54 0.94 4.39
C SER A 205 16.96 0.40 4.15
N ALA A 206 17.28 -0.74 4.79
CA ALA A 206 18.53 -1.47 4.58
C ALA A 206 18.37 -2.61 3.53
N LEU A 207 17.17 -3.12 3.36
CA LEU A 207 16.81 -4.18 2.42
C LEU A 207 15.34 -4.07 2.07
N THR A 208 15.04 -4.10 0.77
CA THR A 208 13.66 -4.00 0.27
C THR A 208 13.41 -5.06 -0.80
N TYR A 209 12.22 -5.67 -0.73
CA TYR A 209 11.68 -6.54 -1.76
C TYR A 209 10.38 -5.95 -2.29
N ASP A 210 10.25 -5.87 -3.61
CA ASP A 210 9.02 -5.49 -4.29
C ASP A 210 8.36 -6.70 -4.94
N PHE A 211 7.04 -6.75 -4.86
CA PHE A 211 6.24 -7.73 -5.55
C PHE A 211 5.60 -7.09 -6.78
N GLU A 212 5.91 -7.63 -7.94
CA GLU A 212 5.31 -7.20 -9.19
C GLU A 212 4.37 -8.26 -9.71
N VAL A 213 3.10 -7.90 -9.84
CA VAL A 213 2.04 -8.74 -10.40
C VAL A 213 1.88 -8.40 -11.87
N PHE A 214 1.72 -9.43 -12.71
CA PHE A 214 1.48 -9.23 -14.13
C PHE A 214 0.06 -8.71 -14.37
N SER A 215 -0.06 -7.63 -15.14
CA SER A 215 -1.33 -7.08 -15.61
C SER A 215 -1.25 -6.69 -17.08
N THR A 216 -2.42 -6.44 -17.69
CA THR A 216 -2.57 -5.90 -19.06
C THR A 216 -2.30 -4.42 -19.08
#